data_f1cee545b5342ca6501caf28d3979e71
#
_entry.id   f1cee545b5342ca6501caf28d3979e71
#
_cell.length_a   1.000
_cell.length_b   1.000
_cell.length_c   1.000
_cell.angle_alpha   90.00
_cell.angle_beta   90.00
_cell.angle_gamma   90.00
#
_symmetry.space_group_name_H-M   'P 1'
#
loop_
_entity.id
_entity.type
_entity.pdbx_description
1 polymer ?
#
loop_
_entity_poly.entity_id
_entity_poly.type
_entity_poly.pdbx_seq_one_letter_code
_entity_poly.pdbx_strand_id
1 'polypeptide(L)'
;FRFCHTVRPVPPPLAHAMDAINLASPELYINRELALLEFNRRVLEQSKDEGVPLLERLRFLCIAASNLDEFFEIRVAGLKQQVAYGSTQRGPDNLGPTDQLRRIAEIGHALVDEQYRVLNEVLIPRLEAEDIRFLRRSTWNRRQAAWVKRYFSRELVPVLSPIALDPAHPFPRVLNKSLNFIVTLEGKDAF
;
A
#
# COMPACT_ATOMS: atom_id res chain seq x y z
N PHE A 1 -59.37 51.84 33.98
CA PHE A 1 -58.52 50.60 34.04
C PHE A 1 -57.31 50.84 33.13
N ARG A 2 -56.14 51.09 33.72
CA ARG A 2 -54.86 51.17 32.99
C ARG A 2 -54.17 49.80 33.13
N PHE A 3 -54.03 49.09 32.01
CA PHE A 3 -53.18 47.89 31.93
C PHE A 3 -51.75 48.37 31.77
N CYS A 4 -50.93 48.15 32.80
CA CYS A 4 -49.49 48.35 32.73
C CYS A 4 -48.87 47.03 32.20
N HIS A 5 -48.55 47.00 30.91
CA HIS A 5 -47.78 45.88 30.33
C HIS A 5 -46.27 46.07 30.70
N THR A 6 -45.80 45.34 31.65
CA THR A 6 -44.36 45.19 31.92
C THR A 6 -43.77 44.35 30.79
N VAL A 7 -43.12 44.99 29.86
CA VAL A 7 -42.29 44.33 28.82
C VAL A 7 -41.07 43.76 29.55
N ARG A 8 -40.98 42.42 29.63
CA ARG A 8 -39.75 41.74 30.08
C ARG A 8 -38.65 42.07 29.07
N PRO A 9 -37.43 42.47 29.56
CA PRO A 9 -36.29 42.66 28.66
C PRO A 9 -35.96 41.29 28.01
N VAL A 10 -35.83 41.30 26.70
CA VAL A 10 -35.30 40.17 25.93
C VAL A 10 -33.85 39.93 26.39
N PRO A 11 -33.50 38.71 26.82
CA PRO A 11 -32.09 38.44 27.16
C PRO A 11 -31.21 38.71 25.94
N PRO A 12 -29.99 39.27 26.14
CA PRO A 12 -29.06 39.48 25.03
C PRO A 12 -28.80 38.16 24.34
N PRO A 13 -28.62 38.16 23.01
CA PRO A 13 -28.26 36.95 22.28
C PRO A 13 -27.00 36.40 22.92
N LEU A 14 -27.00 35.11 23.25
CA LEU A 14 -25.82 34.36 23.64
C LEU A 14 -24.81 34.47 22.48
N ALA A 15 -24.01 35.51 22.51
CA ALA A 15 -22.77 35.55 21.74
C ALA A 15 -21.90 34.44 22.34
N HIS A 16 -22.05 33.22 21.81
CA HIS A 16 -21.01 32.24 21.91
C HIS A 16 -19.83 32.91 21.18
N ALA A 17 -18.85 33.35 21.95
CA ALA A 17 -17.54 33.65 21.44
C ALA A 17 -17.07 32.35 20.76
N MET A 18 -17.33 32.22 19.48
CA MET A 18 -16.61 31.27 18.63
C MET A 18 -15.18 31.81 18.68
N ASP A 19 -14.35 31.22 19.53
CA ASP A 19 -12.93 31.44 19.47
C ASP A 19 -12.54 31.30 18.01
N ALA A 20 -12.03 32.36 17.42
CA ALA A 20 -11.69 32.39 15.99
C ALA A 20 -10.72 31.24 15.73
N ILE A 21 -11.16 30.22 15.00
CA ILE A 21 -10.33 29.06 14.67
C ILE A 21 -9.08 29.59 13.97
N ASN A 22 -7.91 29.37 14.56
CA ASN A 22 -6.64 29.72 13.94
C ASN A 22 -6.35 28.77 12.78
N LEU A 23 -6.74 29.16 11.58
CA LEU A 23 -6.54 28.38 10.36
C LEU A 23 -5.07 28.10 10.03
N ALA A 24 -4.11 28.75 10.69
CA ALA A 24 -2.69 28.48 10.57
C ALA A 24 -2.22 27.33 11.49
N SER A 25 -3.10 26.79 12.36
CA SER A 25 -2.73 25.68 13.25
C SER A 25 -2.50 24.39 12.46
N PRO A 26 -1.31 23.77 12.55
CA PRO A 26 -1.00 22.52 11.85
C PRO A 26 -1.94 21.35 12.20
N GLU A 27 -2.54 21.38 13.37
CA GLU A 27 -3.46 20.35 13.87
C GLU A 27 -4.77 20.26 13.07
N LEU A 28 -5.11 21.33 12.34
CA LEU A 28 -6.28 21.36 11.47
C LEU A 28 -6.03 20.68 10.11
N TYR A 29 -4.79 20.32 9.80
CA TYR A 29 -4.42 19.78 8.51
C TYR A 29 -4.02 18.31 8.61
N ILE A 30 -4.63 17.49 7.78
CA ILE A 30 -4.29 16.08 7.62
C ILE A 30 -3.19 15.98 6.56
N ASN A 31 -2.11 15.27 6.88
CA ASN A 31 -1.07 14.99 5.89
C ASN A 31 -1.66 14.18 4.73
N ARG A 32 -1.45 14.66 3.51
CA ARG A 32 -2.00 14.07 2.29
C ARG A 32 -1.55 12.62 2.08
N GLU A 33 -0.27 12.35 2.30
CA GLU A 33 0.31 11.03 2.03
C GLU A 33 -0.16 10.01 3.08
N LEU A 34 -0.25 10.42 4.34
CA LEU A 34 -0.81 9.58 5.40
C LEU A 34 -2.31 9.32 5.20
N ALA A 35 -3.05 10.32 4.72
CA ALA A 35 -4.47 10.15 4.39
C ALA A 35 -4.71 9.14 3.27
N LEU A 36 -3.80 9.06 2.28
CA LEU A 36 -3.87 8.06 1.21
C LEU A 36 -3.63 6.64 1.76
N LEU A 37 -2.72 6.46 2.71
CA LEU A 37 -2.52 5.16 3.38
C LEU A 37 -3.75 4.76 4.19
N GLU A 38 -4.39 5.69 4.90
CA GLU A 38 -5.63 5.41 5.62
C GLU A 38 -6.81 5.13 4.68
N PHE A 39 -6.86 5.76 3.52
CA PHE A 39 -7.80 5.37 2.47
C PHE A 39 -7.55 3.93 2.02
N ASN A 40 -6.29 3.57 1.76
CA ASN A 40 -5.95 2.21 1.34
C ASN A 40 -6.24 1.16 2.43
N ARG A 41 -6.11 1.52 3.71
CA ARG A 41 -6.56 0.69 4.82
C ARG A 41 -8.05 0.36 4.72
N ARG A 42 -8.89 1.36 4.42
CA ARG A 42 -10.34 1.13 4.23
C ARG A 42 -10.65 0.26 3.02
N VAL A 43 -9.85 0.33 1.96
CA VAL A 43 -9.97 -0.60 0.82
C VAL A 43 -9.64 -2.03 1.26
N LEU A 44 -8.59 -2.22 2.06
CA LEU A 44 -8.22 -3.51 2.61
C LEU A 44 -9.31 -4.08 3.56
N GLU A 45 -10.00 -3.24 4.33
CA GLU A 45 -11.10 -3.68 5.20
C GLU A 45 -12.21 -4.40 4.41
N GLN A 46 -12.48 -3.99 3.15
CA GLN A 46 -13.46 -4.67 2.30
C GLN A 46 -13.08 -6.14 2.05
N SER A 47 -11.80 -6.48 2.06
CA SER A 47 -11.34 -7.86 1.92
C SER A 47 -11.65 -8.73 3.14
N LYS A 48 -11.93 -8.12 4.28
CA LYS A 48 -12.25 -8.80 5.56
C LYS A 48 -13.74 -8.92 5.80
N ASP A 49 -14.56 -8.11 5.14
CA ASP A 49 -16.01 -8.09 5.32
C ASP A 49 -16.65 -9.36 4.75
N GLU A 50 -17.27 -10.16 5.63
CA GLU A 50 -17.93 -11.41 5.24
C GLU A 50 -19.23 -11.19 4.45
N GLY A 51 -19.79 -10.01 4.45
CA GLY A 51 -20.93 -9.61 3.60
C GLY A 51 -20.56 -9.44 2.13
N VAL A 52 -19.25 -9.33 1.81
CA VAL A 52 -18.73 -9.22 0.45
C VAL A 52 -18.45 -10.61 -0.11
N PRO A 53 -18.85 -10.91 -1.38
CA PRO A 53 -18.55 -12.20 -2.02
C PRO A 53 -17.05 -12.53 -2.03
N LEU A 54 -16.68 -13.79 -1.81
CA LEU A 54 -15.29 -14.23 -1.57
C LEU A 54 -14.30 -13.75 -2.65
N LEU A 55 -14.64 -13.87 -3.92
CA LEU A 55 -13.76 -13.43 -5.02
C LEU A 55 -13.65 -11.90 -5.09
N GLU A 56 -14.67 -11.17 -4.71
CA GLU A 56 -14.58 -9.70 -4.60
C GLU A 56 -13.71 -9.29 -3.41
N ARG A 57 -13.75 -10.04 -2.30
CA ARG A 57 -12.82 -9.84 -1.16
C ARG A 57 -11.37 -10.01 -1.61
N LEU A 58 -11.06 -11.06 -2.38
CA LEU A 58 -9.74 -11.25 -2.98
C LEU A 58 -9.38 -10.08 -3.91
N ARG A 59 -10.34 -9.60 -4.70
CA ARG A 59 -10.14 -8.46 -5.59
C ARG A 59 -9.83 -7.18 -4.82
N PHE A 60 -10.53 -6.91 -3.71
CA PHE A 60 -10.22 -5.75 -2.86
C PHE A 60 -8.81 -5.83 -2.26
N LEU A 61 -8.36 -7.02 -1.86
CA LEU A 61 -6.98 -7.21 -1.42
C LEU A 61 -5.97 -6.90 -2.53
N CYS A 62 -6.21 -7.35 -3.76
CA CYS A 62 -5.36 -7.03 -4.92
C CYS A 62 -5.38 -5.53 -5.24
N ILE A 63 -6.53 -4.86 -5.14
CA ILE A 63 -6.64 -3.40 -5.31
C ILE A 63 -5.81 -2.68 -4.24
N ALA A 64 -5.93 -3.09 -2.97
CA ALA A 64 -5.16 -2.50 -1.88
C ALA A 64 -3.65 -2.67 -2.09
N ALA A 65 -3.20 -3.83 -2.58
CA ALA A 65 -1.79 -4.08 -2.90
C ALA A 65 -1.32 -3.18 -4.07
N SER A 66 -2.10 -3.09 -5.14
CA SER A 66 -1.78 -2.25 -6.30
C SER A 66 -1.73 -0.75 -5.96
N ASN A 67 -2.66 -0.27 -5.13
CA ASN A 67 -2.66 1.10 -4.63
C ASN A 67 -1.39 1.41 -3.83
N LEU A 68 -0.95 0.46 -3.00
CA LEU A 68 0.27 0.61 -2.21
C LEU A 68 1.52 0.66 -3.10
N ASP A 69 1.59 -0.20 -4.11
CA ASP A 69 2.68 -0.18 -5.09
C ASP A 69 2.78 1.19 -5.78
N GLU A 70 1.66 1.70 -6.32
CA GLU A 70 1.62 3.01 -6.99
C GLU A 70 1.99 4.15 -6.04
N PHE A 71 1.54 4.08 -4.78
CA PHE A 71 1.88 5.05 -3.76
C PHE A 71 3.40 5.10 -3.52
N PHE A 72 4.07 3.95 -3.41
CA PHE A 72 5.52 3.90 -3.23
C PHE A 72 6.28 4.36 -4.49
N GLU A 73 5.81 3.97 -5.68
CA GLU A 73 6.42 4.36 -6.94
C GLU A 73 6.42 5.86 -7.19
N ILE A 74 5.33 6.54 -6.83
CA ILE A 74 5.12 7.95 -7.17
C ILE A 74 5.35 8.84 -5.97
N ARG A 75 4.62 8.60 -4.87
CA ARG A 75 4.64 9.52 -3.72
C ARG A 75 5.89 9.39 -2.88
N VAL A 76 6.24 8.17 -2.50
CA VAL A 76 7.45 7.92 -1.70
C VAL A 76 8.70 8.25 -2.49
N ALA A 77 8.75 7.92 -3.79
CA ALA A 77 9.86 8.30 -4.67
C ALA A 77 10.04 9.82 -4.71
N GLY A 78 8.95 10.59 -4.85
CA GLY A 78 8.99 12.05 -4.82
C GLY A 78 9.51 12.62 -3.49
N LEU A 79 9.06 12.07 -2.35
CA LEU A 79 9.57 12.46 -1.03
C LEU A 79 11.05 12.13 -0.85
N LYS A 80 11.51 10.96 -1.33
CA LYS A 80 12.93 10.58 -1.32
C LYS A 80 13.77 11.54 -2.13
N GLN A 81 13.28 11.99 -3.29
CA GLN A 81 13.98 13.00 -4.09
C GLN A 81 14.07 14.33 -3.34
N GLN A 82 13.00 14.79 -2.70
CA GLN A 82 13.03 16.01 -1.88
C GLN A 82 14.10 15.93 -0.78
N VAL A 83 14.20 14.80 -0.08
CA VAL A 83 15.25 14.56 0.91
C VAL A 83 16.63 14.58 0.28
N ALA A 84 16.83 13.93 -0.87
CA ALA A 84 18.09 13.88 -1.58
C ALA A 84 18.57 15.27 -2.03
N TYR A 85 17.64 16.18 -2.37
CA TYR A 85 17.93 17.57 -2.70
C TYR A 85 18.01 18.51 -1.47
N GLY A 86 17.95 17.96 -0.26
CA GLY A 86 18.06 18.74 0.97
C GLY A 86 16.85 19.64 1.27
N SER A 87 15.69 19.34 0.70
CA SER A 87 14.47 20.11 0.97
C SER A 87 14.04 19.98 2.43
N THR A 88 13.83 21.11 3.08
CA THR A 88 13.28 21.22 4.44
C THR A 88 11.86 21.77 4.45
N GLN A 89 11.25 21.95 3.27
CA GLN A 89 9.92 22.53 3.15
C GLN A 89 8.90 21.65 3.88
N ARG A 90 8.11 22.27 4.75
CA ARG A 90 7.05 21.63 5.52
C ARG A 90 5.69 21.92 4.90
N GLY A 91 4.79 20.95 4.99
CA GLY A 91 3.40 21.16 4.63
C GLY A 91 2.61 21.99 5.67
N PRO A 92 1.32 22.28 5.42
CA PRO A 92 0.45 22.93 6.38
C PRO A 92 0.33 22.18 7.73
N ASP A 93 0.51 20.86 7.71
CA ASP A 93 0.57 19.93 8.85
C ASP A 93 1.90 19.96 9.60
N ASN A 94 2.82 20.86 9.21
CA ASN A 94 4.17 21.03 9.76
C ASN A 94 5.09 19.79 9.64
N LEU A 95 4.76 18.79 8.81
CA LEU A 95 5.61 17.63 8.55
C LEU A 95 6.60 17.90 7.42
N GLY A 96 7.89 17.72 7.69
CA GLY A 96 8.94 17.73 6.67
C GLY A 96 9.02 16.38 5.91
N PRO A 97 9.72 16.33 4.75
CA PRO A 97 9.82 15.12 3.95
C PRO A 97 10.37 13.90 4.70
N THR A 98 11.37 14.09 5.55
CA THR A 98 11.97 13.01 6.37
C THR A 98 10.98 12.45 7.39
N ASP A 99 10.21 13.33 8.08
CA ASP A 99 9.21 12.89 9.05
C ASP A 99 8.05 12.15 8.37
N GLN A 100 7.65 12.63 7.19
CA GLN A 100 6.65 11.94 6.37
C GLN A 100 7.12 10.54 5.99
N LEU A 101 8.35 10.38 5.47
CA LEU A 101 8.91 9.08 5.09
C LEU A 101 8.96 8.11 6.27
N ARG A 102 9.31 8.56 7.47
CA ARG A 102 9.33 7.71 8.67
C ARG A 102 7.94 7.20 9.01
N ARG A 103 6.93 8.09 9.07
CA ARG A 103 5.54 7.70 9.37
C ARG A 103 4.94 6.81 8.28
N ILE A 104 5.26 7.10 7.02
CA ILE A 104 4.85 6.28 5.87
C ILE A 104 5.42 4.87 6.00
N ALA A 105 6.70 4.72 6.39
CA ALA A 105 7.31 3.41 6.57
C ALA A 105 6.59 2.58 7.66
N GLU A 106 6.31 3.20 8.81
CA GLU A 106 5.58 2.55 9.91
C GLU A 106 4.19 2.05 9.49
N ILE A 107 3.40 2.92 8.87
CA ILE A 107 2.03 2.59 8.43
C ILE A 107 2.08 1.60 7.24
N GLY A 108 3.01 1.80 6.31
CA GLY A 108 3.15 0.95 5.13
C GLY A 108 3.52 -0.48 5.48
N HIS A 109 4.48 -0.70 6.38
CA HIS A 109 4.81 -2.04 6.86
C HIS A 109 3.61 -2.71 7.54
N ALA A 110 2.90 -2.00 8.43
CA ALA A 110 1.71 -2.53 9.08
C ALA A 110 0.60 -2.91 8.08
N LEU A 111 0.43 -2.12 7.00
CA LEU A 111 -0.52 -2.46 5.94
C LEU A 111 -0.11 -3.72 5.16
N VAL A 112 1.18 -3.87 4.84
CA VAL A 112 1.70 -5.07 4.16
C VAL A 112 1.52 -6.30 5.02
N ASP A 113 1.88 -6.24 6.30
CA ASP A 113 1.71 -7.34 7.25
C ASP A 113 0.24 -7.76 7.33
N GLU A 114 -0.67 -6.79 7.40
CA GLU A 114 -2.11 -7.05 7.42
C GLU A 114 -2.62 -7.64 6.10
N GLN A 115 -2.15 -7.17 4.94
CA GLN A 115 -2.50 -7.76 3.64
C GLN A 115 -2.11 -9.25 3.58
N TYR A 116 -0.88 -9.58 3.98
CA TYR A 116 -0.43 -10.98 3.98
C TYR A 116 -1.14 -11.83 5.01
N ARG A 117 -1.47 -11.28 6.18
CA ARG A 117 -2.28 -11.96 7.17
C ARG A 117 -3.66 -12.30 6.63
N VAL A 118 -4.36 -11.31 6.04
CA VAL A 118 -5.69 -11.53 5.42
C VAL A 118 -5.61 -12.55 4.29
N LEU A 119 -4.60 -12.47 3.43
CA LEU A 119 -4.41 -13.42 2.34
C LEU A 119 -4.24 -14.85 2.87
N ASN A 120 -3.29 -15.06 3.77
CA ASN A 120 -2.85 -16.40 4.17
C ASN A 120 -3.78 -17.05 5.20
N GLU A 121 -4.33 -16.27 6.14
CA GLU A 121 -5.10 -16.80 7.26
C GLU A 121 -6.62 -16.76 7.01
N VAL A 122 -7.08 -15.89 6.10
CA VAL A 122 -8.51 -15.72 5.84
C VAL A 122 -8.89 -16.17 4.43
N LEU A 123 -8.32 -15.54 3.39
CA LEU A 123 -8.80 -15.74 2.03
C LEU A 123 -8.38 -17.08 1.44
N ILE A 124 -7.12 -17.50 1.58
CA ILE A 124 -6.65 -18.79 1.05
C ILE A 124 -7.44 -19.96 1.65
N PRO A 125 -7.64 -20.07 2.97
CA PRO A 125 -8.45 -21.15 3.53
C PRO A 125 -9.92 -21.15 3.06
N ARG A 126 -10.51 -19.96 2.89
CA ARG A 126 -11.89 -19.84 2.37
C ARG A 126 -11.98 -20.24 0.90
N LEU A 127 -10.98 -19.88 0.08
CA LEU A 127 -10.90 -20.31 -1.32
C LEU A 127 -10.72 -21.81 -1.44
N GLU A 128 -9.90 -22.43 -0.58
CA GLU A 128 -9.72 -23.88 -0.54
C GLU A 128 -11.02 -24.63 -0.18
N ALA A 129 -11.83 -24.04 0.71
CA ALA A 129 -13.15 -24.59 1.05
C ALA A 129 -14.13 -24.57 -0.13
N GLU A 130 -13.95 -23.64 -1.07
CA GLU A 130 -14.70 -23.53 -2.34
C GLU A 130 -13.99 -24.24 -3.51
N ASP A 131 -13.08 -25.19 -3.23
CA ASP A 131 -12.27 -25.93 -4.20
C ASP A 131 -11.35 -25.07 -5.11
N ILE A 132 -11.10 -23.81 -4.76
CA ILE A 132 -10.14 -22.94 -5.43
C ILE A 132 -8.79 -23.04 -4.71
N ARG A 133 -7.82 -23.74 -5.32
CA ARG A 133 -6.55 -24.09 -4.66
C ARG A 133 -5.34 -23.47 -5.36
N PHE A 134 -4.50 -22.80 -4.59
CA PHE A 134 -3.18 -22.35 -5.04
C PHE A 134 -2.16 -23.47 -4.84
N LEU A 135 -1.82 -24.17 -5.92
CA LEU A 135 -0.92 -25.32 -5.87
C LEU A 135 0.55 -24.86 -5.76
N ARG A 136 1.21 -25.20 -4.67
CA ARG A 136 2.65 -25.00 -4.49
C ARG A 136 3.43 -26.17 -5.11
N ARG A 137 4.68 -25.95 -5.52
CA ARG A 137 5.56 -26.99 -6.10
C ARG A 137 5.63 -28.26 -5.24
N SER A 138 5.66 -28.12 -3.91
CA SER A 138 5.68 -29.23 -2.96
C SER A 138 4.43 -30.12 -3.00
N THR A 139 3.32 -29.63 -3.52
CA THR A 139 2.04 -30.37 -3.59
C THR A 139 1.71 -30.87 -4.99
N TRP A 140 2.57 -30.64 -6.01
CA TRP A 140 2.31 -31.08 -7.37
C TRP A 140 2.34 -32.60 -7.48
N ASN A 141 1.34 -33.16 -8.11
CA ASN A 141 1.38 -34.55 -8.56
C ASN A 141 2.26 -34.68 -9.83
N ARG A 142 2.59 -35.92 -10.22
CA ARG A 142 3.44 -36.20 -11.38
C ARG A 142 2.94 -35.58 -12.69
N ARG A 143 1.62 -35.57 -12.90
CA ARG A 143 1.00 -34.99 -14.12
C ARG A 143 1.17 -33.44 -14.14
N GLN A 144 0.92 -32.80 -13.00
CA GLN A 144 1.10 -31.35 -12.85
C GLN A 144 2.56 -30.96 -13.04
N ALA A 145 3.50 -31.66 -12.40
CA ALA A 145 4.93 -31.39 -12.54
C ALA A 145 5.40 -31.54 -13.99
N ALA A 146 4.96 -32.58 -14.69
CA ALA A 146 5.28 -32.81 -16.10
C ALA A 146 4.70 -31.72 -17.02
N TRP A 147 3.48 -31.27 -16.72
CA TRP A 147 2.83 -30.18 -17.47
C TRP A 147 3.59 -28.85 -17.27
N VAL A 148 3.88 -28.47 -16.03
CA VAL A 148 4.62 -27.23 -15.70
C VAL A 148 6.01 -27.25 -16.35
N LYS A 149 6.75 -28.38 -16.30
CA LYS A 149 8.05 -28.50 -16.96
C LYS A 149 7.96 -28.29 -18.47
N ARG A 150 6.97 -28.86 -19.12
CA ARG A 150 6.73 -28.70 -20.56
C ARG A 150 6.40 -27.25 -20.91
N TYR A 151 5.49 -26.64 -20.15
CA TYR A 151 5.08 -25.26 -20.32
C TYR A 151 6.28 -24.30 -20.16
N PHE A 152 7.05 -24.48 -19.09
CA PHE A 152 8.26 -23.70 -18.84
C PHE A 152 9.24 -23.77 -20.01
N SER A 153 9.56 -24.99 -20.50
CA SER A 153 10.52 -25.17 -21.56
C SER A 153 10.08 -24.62 -22.92
N ARG A 154 8.77 -24.67 -23.21
CA ARG A 154 8.22 -24.23 -24.50
C ARG A 154 7.86 -22.76 -24.57
N GLU A 155 7.32 -22.23 -23.48
CA GLU A 155 6.70 -20.91 -23.48
C GLU A 155 7.55 -19.87 -22.71
N LEU A 156 8.22 -20.28 -21.62
CA LEU A 156 8.95 -19.33 -20.79
C LEU A 156 10.43 -19.25 -21.16
N VAL A 157 11.12 -20.37 -21.32
CA VAL A 157 12.57 -20.37 -21.66
C VAL A 157 12.89 -19.52 -22.88
N PRO A 158 12.12 -19.56 -23.99
CA PRO A 158 12.44 -18.75 -25.18
C PRO A 158 12.35 -17.22 -24.98
N VAL A 159 11.61 -16.77 -23.96
CA VAL A 159 11.43 -15.32 -23.66
C VAL A 159 12.31 -14.84 -22.51
N LEU A 160 13.03 -15.74 -21.83
CA LEU A 160 14.00 -15.36 -20.81
C LEU A 160 15.24 -14.75 -21.45
N SER A 161 15.70 -13.64 -20.89
CA SER A 161 16.90 -12.95 -21.31
C SER A 161 17.94 -12.99 -20.18
N PRO A 162 18.81 -14.04 -20.14
CA PRO A 162 19.86 -14.09 -19.12
C PRO A 162 20.89 -13.00 -19.37
N ILE A 163 21.25 -12.28 -18.32
CA ILE A 163 22.26 -11.21 -18.34
C ILE A 163 23.34 -11.60 -17.33
N ALA A 164 24.59 -11.62 -17.78
CA ALA A 164 25.72 -11.83 -16.88
C ALA A 164 25.92 -10.61 -15.98
N LEU A 165 26.11 -10.84 -14.70
CA LEU A 165 26.50 -9.82 -13.74
C LEU A 165 28.01 -9.99 -13.48
N ASP A 166 28.81 -9.03 -13.88
CA ASP A 166 30.23 -8.97 -13.61
C ASP A 166 30.63 -7.58 -13.10
N PRO A 167 31.72 -7.47 -12.31
CA PRO A 167 32.16 -6.21 -11.73
C PRO A 167 32.62 -5.15 -12.76
N ALA A 168 32.92 -5.56 -14.01
CA ALA A 168 33.40 -4.69 -15.06
C ALA A 168 32.28 -3.91 -15.76
N HIS A 169 31.04 -4.35 -15.60
CA HIS A 169 29.88 -3.73 -16.20
C HIS A 169 28.92 -3.11 -15.17
N PRO A 170 28.25 -1.99 -15.51
CA PRO A 170 27.21 -1.44 -14.63
C PRO A 170 26.09 -2.44 -14.40
N PHE A 171 25.53 -2.43 -13.20
CA PHE A 171 24.37 -3.24 -12.88
C PHE A 171 23.21 -2.97 -13.86
N PRO A 172 22.59 -4.01 -14.45
CA PRO A 172 21.55 -3.83 -15.44
C PRO A 172 20.35 -3.09 -14.87
N ARG A 173 19.73 -2.23 -15.68
CA ARG A 173 18.52 -1.53 -15.28
C ARG A 173 17.34 -2.50 -15.22
N VAL A 174 16.92 -2.82 -14.01
CA VAL A 174 15.73 -3.64 -13.76
C VAL A 174 14.48 -2.77 -13.95
N LEU A 175 13.52 -3.28 -14.74
CA LEU A 175 12.24 -2.61 -14.94
C LEU A 175 11.39 -2.71 -13.67
N ASN A 176 10.64 -1.65 -13.40
CA ASN A 176 9.70 -1.64 -12.29
C ASN A 176 8.59 -2.71 -12.48
N LYS A 177 8.15 -3.34 -11.38
CA LYS A 177 7.14 -4.43 -11.37
C LYS A 177 7.51 -5.63 -12.25
N SER A 178 8.78 -5.81 -12.62
CA SER A 178 9.25 -6.99 -13.34
C SER A 178 9.78 -8.04 -12.38
N LEU A 179 9.46 -9.31 -12.65
CA LEU A 179 9.99 -10.44 -11.90
C LEU A 179 11.39 -10.79 -12.45
N ASN A 180 12.39 -10.71 -11.59
CA ASN A 180 13.78 -11.03 -11.93
C ASN A 180 14.32 -12.09 -10.96
N PHE A 181 15.19 -12.95 -11.45
CA PHE A 181 15.89 -13.95 -10.66
C PHE A 181 17.40 -13.71 -10.73
N ILE A 182 18.05 -13.72 -9.59
CA ILE A 182 19.52 -13.78 -9.52
C ILE A 182 19.89 -15.24 -9.33
N VAL A 183 20.74 -15.75 -10.21
CA VAL A 183 21.20 -17.14 -10.20
C VAL A 183 22.70 -17.15 -10.01
N THR A 184 23.16 -17.77 -8.93
CA THR A 184 24.59 -18.03 -8.73
C THR A 184 24.97 -19.31 -9.47
N LEU A 185 26.02 -19.25 -10.27
CA LEU A 185 26.55 -20.39 -10.99
C LEU A 185 27.77 -20.93 -10.22
N GLU A 186 27.80 -22.24 -10.01
CA GLU A 186 28.95 -22.95 -9.45
C GLU A 186 29.56 -23.82 -10.53
N GLY A 187 30.86 -23.70 -10.77
CA GLY A 187 31.57 -24.46 -11.77
C GLY A 187 33.07 -24.26 -11.68
N LYS A 188 33.83 -25.04 -12.47
CA LYS A 188 35.29 -24.93 -12.51
C LYS A 188 35.81 -23.61 -13.10
N ASP A 189 34.96 -22.90 -13.83
CA ASP A 189 35.25 -21.64 -14.50
C ASP A 189 34.52 -20.46 -13.84
N ALA A 190 34.17 -20.56 -12.54
CA ALA A 190 33.70 -19.43 -11.76
C ALA A 190 34.87 -18.45 -11.59
N PHE A 191 34.78 -17.29 -12.27
CA PHE A 191 35.73 -16.19 -12.21
C PHE A 191 35.74 -15.53 -10.83
#